data_25832b6a99c7c7c79748870cf8a66e6e
#
_entry.id   25832b6a99c7c7c79748870cf8a66e6e
#
_cell.length_a   1.000
_cell.length_b   1.000
_cell.length_c   1.000
_cell.angle_alpha   90.00
_cell.angle_beta   90.00
_cell.angle_gamma   90.00
#
_symmetry.space_group_name_H-M   'P 1'
#
loop_
_entity.id
_entity.type
_entity.pdbx_description
1 polymer ?
#
loop_
_entity_poly.entity_id
_entity_poly.type
_entity_poly.pdbx_seq_one_letter_code
_entity_poly.pdbx_strand_id
1 'polypeptide(L)' 'MAIRESEARRSEIARLARTSGLASVEDLSAQFGVTASTIRRDLSQL' A
#
# COMPACT_ATOMS: atom_id res chain seq x y z
N MET A 1 -5.45 9.46 -6.78
CA MET A 1 -5.58 10.16 -5.50
C MET A 1 -4.64 9.52 -4.48
N ALA A 2 -3.85 10.32 -3.80
CA ALA A 2 -2.90 9.80 -2.81
C ALA A 2 -3.61 9.56 -1.48
N ILE A 3 -3.35 8.40 -0.88
CA ILE A 3 -3.92 8.03 0.41
C ILE A 3 -2.79 8.10 1.44
N ARG A 4 -2.86 9.11 2.32
CA ARG A 4 -1.81 9.33 3.31
C ARG A 4 -2.11 8.72 4.67
N GLU A 5 -3.38 8.53 4.96
CA GLU A 5 -3.77 7.97 6.23
C GLU A 5 -3.43 6.49 6.29
N SER A 6 -2.72 6.09 7.35
CA SER A 6 -2.19 4.73 7.46
C SER A 6 -3.26 3.66 7.37
N GLU A 7 -4.36 3.86 8.09
CA GLU A 7 -5.41 2.85 8.12
C GLU A 7 -6.09 2.70 6.77
N ALA A 8 -6.41 3.82 6.14
CA ALA A 8 -7.04 3.80 4.83
C ALA A 8 -6.08 3.19 3.80
N ARG A 9 -4.81 3.53 3.88
CA ARG A 9 -3.80 2.99 2.97
C ARG A 9 -3.65 1.48 3.15
N ARG A 10 -3.57 1.00 4.38
CA ARG A 10 -3.43 -0.44 4.63
C ARG A 10 -4.64 -1.22 4.17
N SER A 11 -5.83 -0.67 4.36
CA SER A 11 -7.06 -1.27 3.86
C SER A 11 -7.02 -1.43 2.35
N GLU A 12 -6.59 -0.39 1.66
CA GLU A 12 -6.52 -0.39 0.20
C GLU A 12 -5.45 -1.36 -0.28
N ILE A 13 -4.31 -1.42 0.39
CA ILE A 13 -3.25 -2.35 0.06
C ILE A 13 -3.74 -3.79 0.19
N ALA A 14 -4.43 -4.09 1.27
CA ALA A 14 -4.96 -5.43 1.49
C ALA A 14 -5.96 -5.81 0.41
N ARG A 15 -6.81 -4.87 0.01
CA ARG A 15 -7.79 -5.09 -1.05
C ARG A 15 -7.09 -5.37 -2.39
N LEU A 16 -6.10 -4.57 -2.72
CA LEU A 16 -5.37 -4.75 -3.98
C LEU A 16 -4.62 -6.07 -4.01
N ALA A 17 -4.03 -6.46 -2.89
CA ALA A 17 -3.31 -7.73 -2.80
C ALA A 17 -4.27 -8.91 -3.03
N ARG A 18 -5.49 -8.80 -2.54
CA ARG A 18 -6.49 -9.86 -2.72
C ARG A 18 -7.05 -9.91 -4.13
N THR A 19 -7.34 -8.75 -4.70
CA THR A 19 -8.02 -8.69 -5.98
C THR A 19 -7.09 -8.87 -7.16
N SER A 20 -5.91 -8.25 -7.13
CA SER A 20 -4.96 -8.38 -8.22
C SER A 20 -3.89 -9.43 -7.99
N GLY A 21 -3.78 -9.91 -6.77
CA GLY A 21 -2.78 -10.92 -6.43
C GLY A 21 -1.37 -10.41 -6.52
N LEU A 22 -1.20 -9.11 -6.66
CA LEU A 22 0.11 -8.53 -6.81
C LEU A 22 0.21 -7.22 -6.07
N ALA A 23 1.08 -7.17 -5.10
CA ALA A 23 1.31 -5.97 -4.33
C ALA A 23 2.81 -5.65 -4.35
N SER A 24 3.27 -5.11 -5.47
CA SER A 24 4.64 -4.67 -5.59
C SER A 24 4.82 -3.39 -4.77
N VAL A 25 5.87 -3.38 -3.94
CA VAL A 25 6.16 -2.23 -3.09
C VAL A 25 6.34 -0.96 -3.94
N GLU A 26 7.02 -1.09 -5.06
CA GLU A 26 7.28 0.05 -5.94
C GLU A 26 5.99 0.58 -6.55
N ASP A 27 5.14 -0.32 -7.02
CA ASP A 27 3.87 0.07 -7.60
C ASP A 27 2.98 0.74 -6.56
N LEU A 28 2.93 0.17 -5.36
CA LEU A 28 2.11 0.74 -4.29
C LEU A 28 2.63 2.11 -3.85
N SER A 29 3.94 2.27 -3.77
CA SER A 29 4.50 3.56 -3.37
C SER A 29 4.16 4.64 -4.39
N ALA A 30 4.22 4.32 -5.66
CA ALA A 30 3.86 5.26 -6.72
C ALA A 30 2.36 5.57 -6.69
N GLN A 31 1.56 4.55 -6.49
CA GLN A 31 0.11 4.68 -6.51
C GLN A 31 -0.41 5.52 -5.34
N PHE A 32 0.18 5.34 -4.16
CA PHE A 32 -0.27 6.05 -2.97
C PHE A 32 0.51 7.32 -2.67
N GLY A 33 1.56 7.58 -3.43
CA GLY A 33 2.35 8.80 -3.26
C GLY A 33 3.15 8.80 -1.97
N VAL A 34 3.64 7.64 -1.54
CA VAL A 34 4.46 7.51 -0.35
C VAL A 34 5.74 6.75 -0.70
N THR A 35 6.69 6.72 0.25
CA THR A 35 7.97 6.04 0.01
C THR A 35 7.80 4.53 0.09
N ALA A 36 8.72 3.80 -0.53
CA ALA A 36 8.72 2.34 -0.45
C ALA A 36 8.88 1.85 0.99
N SER A 37 9.65 2.58 1.79
CA SER A 37 9.81 2.24 3.21
C SER A 37 8.48 2.26 3.94
N THR A 38 7.64 3.25 3.63
CA THR A 38 6.33 3.38 4.23
C THR A 38 5.45 2.20 3.84
N ILE A 39 5.50 1.79 2.57
CA ILE A 39 4.72 0.65 2.10
C ILE A 39 5.17 -0.63 2.80
N ARG A 40 6.48 -0.83 2.93
CA ARG A 40 7.01 -2.02 3.61
C ARG A 40 6.54 -2.08 5.05
N ARG A 41 6.53 -0.95 5.72
CA ARG A 41 6.04 -0.87 7.10
C ARG A 41 4.55 -1.20 7.16
N ASP A 42 3.78 -0.66 6.22
CA ASP A 42 2.34 -0.95 6.17
C ASP A 42 2.08 -2.44 5.94
N LEU A 43 2.82 -3.06 5.06
CA LEU A 43 2.67 -4.49 4.81
C LEU A 43 3.00 -5.33 6.04
N SER A 44 3.96 -4.88 6.82
CA SER A 44 4.32 -5.53 8.08
C SER A 44 3.20 -5.50 9.10
N GLN A 45 2.33 -4.50 9.00
CA GLN A 45 1.26 -4.28 9.96
C GLN A 45 -0.05 -4.94 9.57
N LEU A 46 -0.10 -5.53 8.41
CA LEU A 46 -1.32 -6.20 7.92
C LEU A 46 -1.55 -7.56 8.53
#